data_47209e3aa129a442b37b3947bc8bb763
#
_entry.id   47209e3aa129a442b37b3947bc8bb763
#
_cell.length_a   1.000
_cell.length_b   1.000
_cell.length_c   1.000
_cell.angle_alpha   90.00
_cell.angle_beta   90.00
_cell.angle_gamma   90.00
#
_symmetry.space_group_name_H-M   'P 1'
#
loop_
_entity.id
_entity.type
_entity.pdbx_description
1 polymer ?
#
loop_
_entity_poly.entity_id
_entity_poly.type
_entity_poly.pdbx_seq_one_letter_code
_entity_poly.pdbx_strand_id
1 'polypeptide(L)'
;MSDDYQIEIPPSFFALFTDRRQRLSEPIAVVRERYEVCEDLANHLVQQALTLHHVAVPSEEEILVKIHAGLAAPGSGLSAAEAQWVTRRLAELLGWGDPSFDEPTDTPAD
;
A
#
# COMPACT_ATOMS: atom_id res chain seq x y z
N MET A 1 23.08 19.61 3.70
CA MET A 1 22.84 19.12 3.65
C MET A 1 21.91 18.61 2.97
N SER A 2 21.79 18.17 2.43
CA SER A 2 20.97 17.68 1.64
C SER A 2 19.87 16.97 2.11
N ASP A 3 19.60 17.00 3.26
CA ASP A 3 18.51 16.38 3.80
C ASP A 3 17.25 16.87 3.29
N ASP A 4 17.23 18.04 2.79
CA ASP A 4 16.03 18.62 2.32
C ASP A 4 15.39 17.83 1.26
N TYR A 5 16.16 17.07 0.55
CA TYR A 5 15.61 16.34 -0.51
C TYR A 5 15.21 14.98 -0.15
N GLN A 6 15.42 14.60 1.08
CA GLN A 6 15.16 13.26 1.42
C GLN A 6 13.72 13.07 1.65
N ILE A 7 13.14 12.10 1.01
CA ILE A 7 11.80 11.71 1.27
C ILE A 7 11.87 10.72 2.38
N GLU A 8 11.11 10.98 3.42
CA GLU A 8 11.15 10.13 4.55
C GLU A 8 10.28 8.91 4.28
N ILE A 9 10.90 7.78 4.15
CA ILE A 9 10.19 6.55 3.85
C ILE A 9 9.72 5.94 5.15
N PRO A 10 8.43 5.67 5.27
CA PRO A 10 7.91 5.11 6.53
C PRO A 10 8.47 3.72 6.79
N PRO A 11 8.61 3.37 8.06
CA PRO A 11 9.11 2.02 8.38
C PRO A 11 8.27 0.91 7.78
N SER A 12 6.96 1.13 7.66
CA SER A 12 6.10 0.13 7.08
C SER A 12 6.47 -0.17 5.63
N PHE A 13 6.94 0.85 4.90
CA PHE A 13 7.34 0.62 3.52
C PHE A 13 8.71 -0.02 3.47
N PHE A 14 9.63 0.43 4.32
CA PHE A 14 10.95 -0.19 4.38
C PHE A 14 10.83 -1.68 4.64
N ALA A 15 9.86 -2.07 5.45
CA ALA A 15 9.72 -3.47 5.80
C ALA A 15 9.47 -4.34 4.58
N LEU A 16 8.90 -3.79 3.52
CA LEU A 16 8.65 -4.56 2.31
C LEU A 16 9.93 -4.95 1.61
N PHE A 17 11.02 -4.23 1.89
CA PHE A 17 12.30 -4.47 1.22
C PHE A 17 13.39 -4.84 2.20
N THR A 18 13.03 -5.34 3.37
CA THR A 18 13.99 -5.68 4.40
C THR A 18 13.91 -7.18 4.66
N ASP A 19 15.05 -7.83 4.70
CA ASP A 19 15.06 -9.27 4.93
C ASP A 19 15.10 -9.53 6.44
N ARG A 20 15.24 -10.80 6.81
CA ARG A 20 15.23 -11.18 8.21
C ARG A 20 16.34 -10.57 8.99
N ARG A 21 17.43 -10.22 8.33
CA ARG A 21 18.58 -9.64 9.02
C ARG A 21 18.53 -8.14 9.02
N GLN A 22 17.40 -7.57 8.67
CA GLN A 22 17.20 -6.13 8.64
C GLN A 22 18.05 -5.46 7.57
N ARG A 23 18.34 -6.19 6.50
CA ARG A 23 19.10 -5.62 5.40
C ARG A 23 18.16 -5.40 4.24
N LEU A 24 18.39 -4.31 3.51
CA LEU A 24 17.56 -4.03 2.34
C LEU A 24 17.83 -5.03 1.25
N SER A 25 16.77 -5.48 0.60
CA SER A 25 16.88 -6.38 -0.53
C SER A 25 17.16 -5.62 -1.82
N GLU A 26 16.97 -4.30 -1.80
CA GLU A 26 17.21 -3.46 -2.97
C GLU A 26 17.99 -2.24 -2.55
N PRO A 27 18.72 -1.59 -3.47
CA PRO A 27 19.38 -0.34 -3.13
C PRO A 27 18.39 0.69 -2.63
N ILE A 28 18.87 1.57 -1.77
CA ILE A 28 17.98 2.58 -1.19
C ILE A 28 17.32 3.44 -2.26
N ALA A 29 18.01 3.69 -3.36
CA ALA A 29 17.42 4.50 -4.42
C ALA A 29 16.22 3.82 -5.03
N VAL A 30 16.27 2.50 -5.15
CA VAL A 30 15.14 1.74 -5.69
C VAL A 30 14.00 1.76 -4.70
N VAL A 31 14.28 1.58 -3.41
CA VAL A 31 13.25 1.61 -2.40
C VAL A 31 12.55 2.96 -2.40
N ARG A 32 13.32 4.04 -2.51
CA ARG A 32 12.75 5.38 -2.53
C ARG A 32 11.85 5.57 -3.74
N GLU A 33 12.31 5.11 -4.88
CA GLU A 33 11.52 5.25 -6.09
C GLU A 33 10.21 4.48 -5.98
N ARG A 34 10.27 3.26 -5.44
CA ARG A 34 9.06 2.48 -5.26
C ARG A 34 8.13 3.14 -4.26
N TYR A 35 8.67 3.73 -3.21
CA TYR A 35 7.85 4.43 -2.25
C TYR A 35 7.12 5.59 -2.91
N GLU A 36 7.82 6.35 -3.74
CA GLU A 36 7.18 7.48 -4.40
C GLU A 36 6.04 7.02 -5.30
N VAL A 37 6.25 5.93 -6.02
CA VAL A 37 5.22 5.40 -6.88
C VAL A 37 4.02 4.96 -6.06
N CYS A 38 4.26 4.24 -4.98
CA CYS A 38 3.16 3.71 -4.18
C CYS A 38 2.41 4.82 -3.45
N GLU A 39 3.14 5.79 -2.92
CA GLU A 39 2.49 6.90 -2.22
C GLU A 39 1.66 7.74 -3.19
N ASP A 40 2.22 8.02 -4.35
CA ASP A 40 1.50 8.75 -5.37
C ASP A 40 0.23 8.02 -5.78
N LEU A 41 0.35 6.72 -5.95
CA LEU A 41 -0.79 5.93 -6.36
C LEU A 41 -1.88 5.95 -5.29
N ALA A 42 -1.48 5.82 -4.01
CA ALA A 42 -2.47 5.87 -2.95
C ALA A 42 -3.20 7.20 -2.95
N ASN A 43 -2.46 8.29 -3.11
CA ASN A 43 -3.08 9.60 -3.14
C ASN A 43 -4.01 9.76 -4.34
N HIS A 44 -3.63 9.17 -5.46
CA HIS A 44 -4.42 9.27 -6.66
C HIS A 44 -5.73 8.49 -6.52
N LEU A 45 -5.71 7.42 -5.78
CA LEU A 45 -6.89 6.58 -5.63
C LEU A 45 -7.92 7.15 -4.66
N VAL A 46 -7.54 8.18 -3.89
CA VAL A 46 -8.48 8.76 -2.93
C VAL A 46 -9.76 9.20 -3.59
N GLN A 47 -9.64 9.94 -4.70
CA GLN A 47 -10.84 10.44 -5.37
C GLN A 47 -11.67 9.32 -5.94
N GLN A 48 -11.01 8.31 -6.48
CA GLN A 48 -11.73 7.19 -7.05
C GLN A 48 -12.50 6.43 -5.97
N ALA A 49 -11.87 6.22 -4.83
CA ALA A 49 -12.52 5.51 -3.72
C ALA A 49 -13.70 6.30 -3.20
N LEU A 50 -13.56 7.61 -3.06
CA LEU A 50 -14.66 8.43 -2.59
C LEU A 50 -15.82 8.42 -3.57
N THR A 51 -15.50 8.46 -4.86
CA THR A 51 -16.54 8.43 -5.88
C THR A 51 -17.29 7.11 -5.84
N LEU A 52 -16.58 6.01 -5.71
CA LEU A 52 -17.22 4.71 -5.65
C LEU A 52 -18.11 4.60 -4.43
N HIS A 53 -17.63 5.08 -3.30
CA HIS A 53 -18.39 5.02 -2.07
C HIS A 53 -19.65 5.85 -2.16
N HIS A 54 -19.55 6.99 -2.80
CA HIS A 54 -20.68 7.91 -2.91
C HIS A 54 -21.74 7.41 -3.89
N VAL A 55 -21.29 6.88 -5.02
CA VAL A 55 -22.21 6.53 -6.09
C VAL A 55 -22.86 5.17 -5.88
N ALA A 56 -22.06 4.18 -5.56
CA ALA A 56 -22.56 2.82 -5.50
C ALA A 56 -22.92 2.37 -4.11
N VAL A 57 -22.54 3.13 -3.13
CA VAL A 57 -22.85 2.85 -1.74
C VAL A 57 -22.39 1.47 -1.28
N PRO A 58 -21.27 0.94 -1.76
CA PRO A 58 -20.72 -0.26 -1.15
C PRO A 58 -20.04 0.13 0.15
N SER A 59 -19.77 -0.85 0.98
CA SER A 59 -19.08 -0.55 2.23
C SER A 59 -17.65 -0.12 1.94
N GLU A 60 -17.04 0.56 2.90
CA GLU A 60 -15.66 0.99 2.75
C GLU A 60 -14.76 -0.22 2.53
N GLU A 61 -15.05 -1.28 3.27
CA GLU A 61 -14.22 -2.47 3.14
C GLU A 61 -14.34 -3.09 1.76
N GLU A 62 -15.53 -3.11 1.20
CA GLU A 62 -15.71 -3.65 -0.14
C GLU A 62 -14.93 -2.87 -1.16
N ILE A 63 -14.89 -1.55 -1.01
CA ILE A 63 -14.16 -0.72 -1.94
C ILE A 63 -12.66 -1.03 -1.84
N LEU A 64 -12.16 -1.14 -0.61
CA LEU A 64 -10.74 -1.42 -0.43
C LEU A 64 -10.38 -2.80 -0.95
N VAL A 65 -11.26 -3.77 -0.79
CA VAL A 65 -11.00 -5.11 -1.30
C VAL A 65 -10.92 -5.08 -2.83
N LYS A 66 -11.82 -4.37 -3.47
CA LYS A 66 -11.82 -4.29 -4.92
C LYS A 66 -10.59 -3.57 -5.43
N ILE A 67 -10.21 -2.50 -4.77
CA ILE A 67 -9.03 -1.75 -5.18
C ILE A 67 -7.80 -2.61 -5.00
N HIS A 68 -7.71 -3.32 -3.88
CA HIS A 68 -6.58 -4.18 -3.64
C HIS A 68 -6.49 -5.28 -4.71
N ALA A 69 -7.62 -5.86 -5.09
CA ALA A 69 -7.62 -6.89 -6.11
C ALA A 69 -7.05 -6.36 -7.42
N GLY A 70 -7.40 -5.14 -7.78
CA GLY A 70 -6.86 -4.55 -8.99
C GLY A 70 -5.38 -4.26 -8.89
N LEU A 71 -4.93 -3.81 -7.73
CA LEU A 71 -3.52 -3.51 -7.53
C LEU A 71 -2.67 -4.77 -7.51
N ALA A 72 -3.23 -5.86 -7.01
CA ALA A 72 -2.49 -7.11 -6.93
C ALA A 72 -2.55 -7.92 -8.21
N ALA A 73 -3.32 -7.48 -9.17
CA ALA A 73 -3.49 -8.24 -10.41
C ALA A 73 -2.21 -8.25 -11.23
N PRO A 74 -1.99 -9.30 -12.02
CA PRO A 74 -0.83 -9.33 -12.89
C PRO A 74 -0.85 -8.14 -13.83
N GLY A 75 0.30 -7.57 -14.07
CA GLY A 75 0.38 -6.43 -14.96
C GLY A 75 0.19 -5.09 -14.30
N SER A 76 -0.11 -5.07 -13.01
CA SER A 76 -0.27 -3.79 -12.32
C SER A 76 1.05 -3.07 -12.10
N GLY A 77 2.16 -3.81 -12.13
CA GLY A 77 3.45 -3.21 -11.86
C GLY A 77 3.81 -3.19 -10.38
N LEU A 78 2.95 -3.74 -9.54
CA LEU A 78 3.20 -3.77 -8.10
C LEU A 78 3.40 -5.19 -7.62
N SER A 79 4.23 -5.34 -6.60
CA SER A 79 4.32 -6.63 -5.94
C SER A 79 3.10 -6.82 -5.04
N ALA A 80 2.90 -8.04 -4.58
CA ALA A 80 1.80 -8.29 -3.67
C ALA A 80 1.92 -7.45 -2.40
N ALA A 81 3.14 -7.32 -1.90
CA ALA A 81 3.35 -6.53 -0.69
C ALA A 81 3.08 -5.06 -0.94
N GLU A 82 3.50 -4.57 -2.11
CA GLU A 82 3.25 -3.19 -2.45
C GLU A 82 1.76 -2.92 -2.59
N ALA A 83 1.03 -3.86 -3.19
CA ALA A 83 -0.41 -3.69 -3.34
C ALA A 83 -1.10 -3.58 -1.99
N GLN A 84 -0.68 -4.38 -1.02
CA GLN A 84 -1.24 -4.27 0.32
C GLN A 84 -0.87 -2.95 0.97
N TRP A 85 0.37 -2.52 0.79
CA TRP A 85 0.81 -1.26 1.40
C TRP A 85 0.00 -0.09 0.85
N VAL A 86 -0.19 -0.05 -0.48
CA VAL A 86 -0.95 1.03 -1.10
C VAL A 86 -2.38 1.03 -0.57
N THR A 87 -2.99 -0.14 -0.44
CA THR A 87 -4.37 -0.21 0.03
C THR A 87 -4.47 0.29 1.46
N ARG A 88 -3.53 -0.08 2.33
CA ARG A 88 -3.55 0.41 3.70
C ARG A 88 -3.30 1.90 3.78
N ARG A 89 -2.38 2.40 2.96
CA ARG A 89 -2.11 3.82 2.93
C ARG A 89 -3.35 4.57 2.46
N LEU A 90 -4.02 4.03 1.45
CA LEU A 90 -5.26 4.65 0.96
C LEU A 90 -6.30 4.73 2.07
N ALA A 91 -6.45 3.66 2.84
CA ALA A 91 -7.40 3.67 3.94
C ALA A 91 -7.04 4.75 4.95
N GLU A 92 -5.76 4.91 5.22
CA GLU A 92 -5.32 5.98 6.13
C GLU A 92 -5.69 7.34 5.60
N LEU A 93 -5.43 7.57 4.32
CA LEU A 93 -5.72 8.87 3.71
C LEU A 93 -7.21 9.16 3.72
N LEU A 94 -8.03 8.13 3.62
CA LEU A 94 -9.46 8.30 3.62
C LEU A 94 -10.04 8.37 5.02
N GLY A 95 -9.28 7.98 6.02
CA GLY A 95 -9.80 7.91 7.37
C GLY A 95 -10.70 6.71 7.58
N TRP A 96 -10.57 5.69 6.73
CA TRP A 96 -11.35 4.47 6.87
C TRP A 96 -10.59 3.49 7.74
N GLY A 97 -11.24 2.46 8.18
CA GLY A 97 -10.59 1.48 9.03
C GLY A 97 -9.52 0.72 8.28
N ASP A 98 -8.59 0.16 9.03
CA ASP A 98 -7.51 -0.59 8.45
C ASP A 98 -8.08 -1.82 7.74
N PRO A 99 -7.77 -2.01 6.47
CA PRO A 99 -8.34 -3.16 5.77
C PRO A 99 -7.77 -4.45 6.28
N SER A 100 -8.66 -5.43 6.36
CA SER A 100 -8.26 -6.72 6.84
C SER A 100 -8.03 -7.58 5.64
N PHE A 101 -6.79 -7.80 5.28
CA PHE A 101 -6.52 -8.68 4.19
C PHE A 101 -6.66 -10.10 4.66
N ASP A 102 -7.27 -10.89 3.83
CA ASP A 102 -7.49 -12.22 4.17
C ASP A 102 -6.20 -12.92 4.19
N GLU A 103 -5.62 -13.04 5.31
CA GLU A 103 -4.39 -13.65 5.39
C GLU A 103 -4.63 -15.00 5.81
N PRO A 104 -4.58 -15.84 4.94
CA PRO A 104 -4.87 -17.18 5.28
C PRO A 104 -4.01 -17.63 6.35
N THR A 105 -3.16 -17.00 6.49
CA THR A 105 -2.36 -17.46 7.29
C THR A 105 -2.48 -17.21 8.50
N ASP A 106 -2.84 -16.83 8.69
CA ASP A 106 -2.84 -16.57 9.70
C ASP A 106 -3.00 -17.28 10.58
N THR A 107 -2.88 -17.58 10.55
CA THR A 107 -2.99 -18.15 11.19
C THR A 107 -2.75 -18.83 11.78
N PRO A 108 -2.68 -19.01 12.14
CA PRO A 108 -2.40 -19.48 12.67
C PRO A 108 -2.19 -20.06 13.36
N ALA A 109 -2.23 -19.99 13.38
CA ALA A 109 -2.04 -20.42 13.80
C ALA A 109 -1.97 -20.99 14.36
N ASP A 110 -1.90 -20.88 14.46
CA ASP A 110 -1.97 -21.28 14.74
C ASP A 110 -2.01 -21.84 15.02
#